data_24509958be386974a349029d96595f17
#
_entry.id   24509958be386974a349029d96595f17
#
_cell.length_a   1.000
_cell.length_b   1.000
_cell.length_c   1.000
_cell.angle_alpha   90.00
_cell.angle_beta   90.00
_cell.angle_gamma   90.00
#
_symmetry.space_group_name_H-M   'P 1'
#
loop_
_entity.id
_entity.type
_entity.pdbx_description
1 polymer ?
#
loop_
_entity_poly.entity_id
_entity_poly.type
_entity_poly.pdbx_seq_one_letter_code
_entity_poly.pdbx_strand_id
1 'polypeptide(L)'
;MYKRQILNLTNIKAEKEEIDSNCFIRIGEVPQVKLQDYVSMVNTNLQDFVMRYVGCDEKIITKVGIIGGAGANELNNAIKLGCDCLITGEVKHNQALEALERGIALIEVSHSVESLFKEYLQEMLKKAFPTCEVLVSQKEKDPFKPFR
;
A
#
# COMPACT_ATOMS: atom_id res chain seq x y z
N MET A 1 0.23 -0.59 -11.01
CA MET A 1 0.41 0.72 -11.70
C MET A 1 -0.39 1.83 -11.04
N TYR A 2 -1.69 1.68 -10.70
CA TYR A 2 -2.49 2.73 -10.06
C TYR A 2 -2.03 3.08 -8.62
N LYS A 3 -1.62 2.10 -7.81
CA LYS A 3 -1.06 2.33 -6.45
C LYS A 3 0.15 3.27 -6.46
N ARG A 4 0.92 3.26 -7.54
CA ARG A 4 2.05 4.17 -7.77
C ARG A 4 1.62 5.64 -7.83
N GLN A 5 0.60 5.93 -8.60
CA GLN A 5 0.11 7.31 -8.81
C GLN A 5 -0.55 7.83 -7.53
N ILE A 6 -1.34 6.99 -6.85
CA ILE A 6 -2.03 7.34 -5.62
C ILE A 6 -1.05 7.63 -4.47
N LEU A 7 0.06 6.90 -4.40
CA LEU A 7 1.03 7.02 -3.31
C LEU A 7 2.24 7.91 -3.66
N ASN A 8 2.18 8.64 -4.78
CA ASN A 8 3.24 9.55 -5.25
C ASN A 8 4.63 8.89 -5.33
N LEU A 9 4.70 7.60 -5.66
CA LEU A 9 5.96 6.87 -5.73
C LEU A 9 6.69 7.13 -7.05
N THR A 10 7.98 7.40 -6.94
CA THR A 10 8.95 7.49 -8.04
C THR A 10 9.86 6.26 -8.04
N ASN A 11 10.63 6.04 -9.11
CA ASN A 11 11.65 4.99 -9.23
C ASN A 11 11.16 3.59 -8.82
N ILE A 12 9.95 3.21 -9.22
CA ILE A 12 9.36 1.95 -8.80
C ILE A 12 10.05 0.77 -9.46
N LYS A 13 10.53 -0.14 -8.63
CA LYS A 13 11.09 -1.43 -9.01
C LYS A 13 10.18 -2.57 -8.54
N ALA A 14 10.08 -3.59 -9.36
CA ALA A 14 9.57 -4.89 -8.96
C ALA A 14 10.79 -5.77 -8.69
N GLU A 15 11.09 -6.01 -7.44
CA GLU A 15 12.23 -6.84 -7.07
C GLU A 15 11.86 -8.31 -7.33
N LYS A 16 12.23 -8.79 -8.51
CA LYS A 16 12.09 -10.20 -8.90
C LYS A 16 13.41 -10.97 -8.82
N GLU A 17 14.55 -10.30 -8.73
CA GLU A 17 15.85 -10.90 -9.06
C GLU A 17 16.80 -11.14 -7.88
N GLU A 18 16.58 -10.51 -6.71
CA GLU A 18 17.55 -10.63 -5.61
C GLU A 18 17.02 -11.35 -4.35
N ILE A 19 15.71 -11.51 -4.21
CA ILE A 19 15.10 -12.17 -3.07
C ILE A 19 14.01 -13.09 -3.59
N ASP A 20 14.11 -14.37 -3.29
CA ASP A 20 13.19 -15.47 -3.57
C ASP A 20 12.08 -15.16 -4.61
N SER A 21 11.94 -15.98 -5.63
CA SER A 21 11.01 -15.80 -6.77
C SER A 21 9.52 -15.53 -6.40
N ASN A 22 9.18 -15.56 -5.11
CA ASN A 22 7.87 -15.34 -4.54
C ASN A 22 7.68 -13.96 -3.88
N CYS A 23 8.68 -13.05 -3.94
CA CYS A 23 8.53 -11.73 -3.34
C CYS A 23 7.60 -10.83 -4.16
N PHE A 24 6.47 -10.43 -3.56
CA PHE A 24 5.45 -9.58 -4.19
C PHE A 24 5.58 -8.09 -3.85
N ILE A 25 6.69 -7.68 -3.22
CA ILE A 25 6.91 -6.29 -2.83
C ILE A 25 7.13 -5.43 -4.08
N ARG A 26 6.43 -4.31 -4.13
CA ARG A 26 6.73 -3.21 -5.03
C ARG A 26 7.36 -2.09 -4.23
N ILE A 27 8.53 -1.65 -4.65
CA ILE A 27 9.30 -0.62 -3.96
C ILE A 27 9.24 0.67 -4.76
N GLY A 28 9.12 1.78 -4.05
CA GLY A 28 9.20 3.11 -4.64
C GLY A 28 9.86 4.09 -3.68
N GLU A 29 10.29 5.21 -4.21
CA GLU A 29 10.87 6.31 -3.45
C GLU A 29 9.87 7.45 -3.32
N VAL A 30 9.95 8.16 -2.20
CA VAL A 30 9.19 9.39 -1.93
C VAL A 30 10.17 10.49 -1.50
N PRO A 31 9.85 11.77 -1.72
CA PRO A 31 10.59 12.85 -1.08
C PRO A 31 10.62 12.66 0.42
N GLN A 32 11.71 13.08 1.08
CA GLN A 32 11.81 12.98 2.53
C GLN A 32 10.60 13.59 3.22
N VAL A 33 9.91 12.77 4.01
CA VAL A 33 8.67 13.15 4.68
C VAL A 33 8.58 12.46 6.05
N LYS A 34 8.00 13.11 7.05
CA LYS A 34 7.73 12.48 8.34
C LYS A 34 6.65 11.42 8.19
N LEU A 35 6.73 10.35 8.98
CA LEU A 35 5.74 9.25 8.95
C LEU A 35 4.31 9.77 9.12
N GLN A 36 4.06 10.66 10.09
CA GLN A 36 2.73 11.22 10.34
C GLN A 36 2.15 11.93 9.11
N ASP A 37 2.97 12.75 8.44
CA ASP A 37 2.56 13.47 7.23
C ASP A 37 2.34 12.51 6.07
N TYR A 38 3.21 11.48 5.96
CA TYR A 38 3.07 10.45 4.93
C TYR A 38 1.80 9.61 5.12
N VAL A 39 1.50 9.19 6.35
CA VAL A 39 0.24 8.48 6.68
C VAL A 39 -0.98 9.33 6.31
N SER A 40 -0.97 10.62 6.64
CA SER A 40 -2.05 11.55 6.30
C SER A 40 -2.25 11.67 4.79
N MET A 41 -1.15 11.79 4.04
CA MET A 41 -1.18 11.84 2.57
C MET A 41 -1.69 10.52 1.98
N VAL A 42 -1.20 9.37 2.47
CA VAL A 42 -1.66 8.04 2.05
C VAL A 42 -3.15 7.86 2.32
N ASN A 43 -3.62 8.26 3.51
CA ASN A 43 -5.03 8.16 3.88
C ASN A 43 -5.92 8.98 2.95
N THR A 44 -5.56 10.24 2.70
CA THR A 44 -6.30 11.11 1.78
C THR A 44 -6.34 10.53 0.37
N ASN A 45 -5.19 10.09 -0.14
CA ASN A 45 -5.09 9.55 -1.51
C ASN A 45 -5.78 8.19 -1.67
N LEU A 46 -5.88 7.43 -0.59
CA LEU A 46 -6.61 6.15 -0.54
C LEU A 46 -8.05 6.31 -0.04
N GLN A 47 -8.63 7.52 -0.05
CA GLN A 47 -10.04 7.77 0.31
C GLN A 47 -10.42 7.19 1.69
N ASP A 48 -9.57 7.46 2.70
CA ASP A 48 -9.76 7.04 4.10
C ASP A 48 -9.72 5.52 4.35
N PHE A 49 -9.00 4.77 3.49
CA PHE A 49 -8.79 3.33 3.70
C PHE A 49 -7.63 2.98 4.64
N VAL A 50 -6.87 3.95 5.18
CA VAL A 50 -5.87 3.67 6.21
C VAL A 50 -6.59 3.36 7.52
N MET A 51 -6.26 2.20 8.13
CA MET A 51 -6.90 1.76 9.37
C MET A 51 -6.07 2.15 10.60
N ARG A 52 -4.77 1.89 10.56
CA ARG A 52 -3.82 2.17 11.63
C ARG A 52 -2.40 2.09 11.12
N TYR A 53 -1.45 2.59 11.90
CA TYR A 53 -0.02 2.51 11.54
C TYR A 53 0.84 2.25 12.78
N VAL A 54 2.09 1.87 12.54
CA VAL A 54 3.14 1.59 13.54
C VAL A 54 4.39 2.35 13.16
N GLY A 55 5.02 2.97 14.14
CA GLY A 55 6.27 3.70 13.98
C GLY A 55 6.27 5.02 14.75
N CYS A 56 7.44 5.66 14.80
CA CYS A 56 7.58 7.00 15.38
C CYS A 56 7.11 8.05 14.37
N ASP A 57 6.24 8.96 14.78
CA ASP A 57 5.66 10.00 13.93
C ASP A 57 6.70 10.88 13.24
N GLU A 58 7.83 11.13 13.91
CA GLU A 58 8.95 11.92 13.40
C GLU A 58 9.92 11.13 12.50
N LYS A 59 9.71 9.82 12.33
CA LYS A 59 10.55 8.99 11.46
C LYS A 59 10.47 9.51 10.03
N ILE A 60 11.65 9.70 9.43
CA ILE A 60 11.75 10.11 8.03
C ILE A 60 11.53 8.89 7.11
N ILE A 61 10.64 9.04 6.17
CA ILE A 61 10.33 8.06 5.13
C ILE A 61 10.88 8.55 3.80
N THR A 62 11.60 7.69 3.10
CA THR A 62 12.16 7.93 1.76
C THR A 62 11.90 6.77 0.82
N LYS A 63 11.87 5.54 1.35
CA LYS A 63 11.71 4.32 0.56
C LYS A 63 10.57 3.47 1.12
N VAL A 64 9.61 3.16 0.27
CA VAL A 64 8.36 2.53 0.66
C VAL A 64 8.16 1.22 -0.10
N GLY A 65 7.88 0.16 0.66
CA GLY A 65 7.40 -1.12 0.13
C GLY A 65 5.87 -1.16 0.11
N ILE A 66 5.28 -1.79 -0.91
CA ILE A 66 3.83 -1.99 -1.01
C ILE A 66 3.54 -3.45 -1.35
N ILE A 67 2.62 -4.04 -0.61
CA ILE A 67 2.08 -5.37 -0.87
C ILE A 67 0.56 -5.29 -0.81
N GLY A 68 -0.12 -5.83 -1.81
CA GLY A 68 -1.59 -5.98 -1.78
C GLY A 68 -2.00 -7.13 -0.87
N GLY A 69 -3.14 -6.99 -0.19
CA GLY A 69 -3.64 -8.01 0.74
C GLY A 69 -2.79 -8.15 2.00
N ALA A 70 -2.78 -9.33 2.62
CA ALA A 70 -2.08 -9.65 3.87
C ALA A 70 -0.58 -9.87 3.66
N GLY A 71 0.18 -8.81 3.45
CA GLY A 71 1.61 -8.86 3.12
C GLY A 71 2.58 -8.63 4.28
N ALA A 72 2.14 -8.50 5.52
CA ALA A 72 3.02 -8.23 6.66
C ALA A 72 4.00 -9.38 6.99
N ASN A 73 3.79 -10.58 6.45
CA ASN A 73 4.78 -11.67 6.51
C ASN A 73 6.07 -11.35 5.75
N GLU A 74 6.02 -10.43 4.81
CA GLU A 74 7.16 -9.98 3.99
C GLU A 74 7.98 -8.86 4.66
N LEU A 75 7.72 -8.56 5.94
CA LEU A 75 8.42 -7.51 6.68
C LEU A 75 9.95 -7.66 6.61
N ASN A 76 10.45 -8.90 6.76
CA ASN A 76 11.86 -9.22 6.63
C ASN A 76 12.45 -8.83 5.27
N ASN A 77 11.72 -9.09 4.21
CA ASN A 77 12.14 -8.76 2.86
C ASN A 77 12.08 -7.25 2.61
N ALA A 78 11.05 -6.56 3.12
CA ALA A 78 11.00 -5.10 3.07
C ALA A 78 12.22 -4.44 3.73
N ILE A 79 12.63 -4.95 4.90
CA ILE A 79 13.81 -4.46 5.62
C ILE A 79 15.10 -4.73 4.83
N LYS A 80 15.29 -5.95 4.30
CA LYS A 80 16.46 -6.30 3.47
C LYS A 80 16.58 -5.41 2.24
N LEU A 81 15.43 -5.02 1.67
CA LEU A 81 15.34 -4.13 0.53
C LEU A 81 15.51 -2.64 0.90
N GLY A 82 15.76 -2.36 2.19
CA GLY A 82 16.00 -1.02 2.70
C GLY A 82 14.78 -0.12 2.73
N CYS A 83 13.58 -0.69 2.89
CA CYS A 83 12.36 0.11 3.04
C CYS A 83 12.29 0.74 4.44
N ASP A 84 11.90 2.01 4.49
CA ASP A 84 11.61 2.74 5.73
C ASP A 84 10.19 2.45 6.24
N CYS A 85 9.30 2.10 5.30
CA CYS A 85 7.89 1.87 5.54
C CYS A 85 7.38 0.73 4.63
N LEU A 86 6.47 -0.09 5.17
CA LEU A 86 5.69 -1.08 4.40
C LEU A 86 4.21 -0.75 4.49
N ILE A 87 3.53 -0.64 3.33
CA ILE A 87 2.08 -0.48 3.23
C ILE A 87 1.47 -1.81 2.84
N THR A 88 0.58 -2.33 3.66
CA THR A 88 -0.09 -3.62 3.42
C THR A 88 -1.43 -3.69 4.15
N GLY A 89 -2.22 -4.72 3.91
CA GLY A 89 -3.43 -5.01 4.67
C GLY A 89 -3.21 -6.06 5.75
N GLU A 90 -4.20 -6.22 6.64
CA GLU A 90 -4.34 -7.34 7.58
C GLU A 90 -3.11 -7.59 8.48
N VAL A 91 -2.65 -6.55 9.16
CA VAL A 91 -1.49 -6.62 10.05
C VAL A 91 -1.88 -7.24 11.40
N LYS A 92 -1.22 -8.32 11.78
CA LYS A 92 -1.38 -8.94 13.09
C LYS A 92 -0.59 -8.19 14.16
N HIS A 93 -1.02 -8.27 15.41
CA HIS A 93 -0.38 -7.59 16.55
C HIS A 93 1.11 -7.94 16.70
N ASN A 94 1.47 -9.21 16.56
CA ASN A 94 2.87 -9.64 16.64
C ASN A 94 3.74 -9.07 15.51
N GLN A 95 3.19 -8.90 14.31
CA GLN A 95 3.88 -8.25 13.19
C GLN A 95 4.09 -6.75 13.44
N ALA A 96 3.11 -6.10 14.06
CA ALA A 96 3.23 -4.70 14.48
C ALA A 96 4.35 -4.51 15.52
N LEU A 97 4.45 -5.42 16.51
CA LEU A 97 5.54 -5.41 17.49
C LEU A 97 6.90 -5.65 16.84
N GLU A 98 7.00 -6.63 15.95
CA GLU A 98 8.22 -6.91 15.21
C GLU A 98 8.67 -5.69 14.38
N ALA A 99 7.74 -5.02 13.70
CA ALA A 99 8.04 -3.81 12.94
C ALA A 99 8.58 -2.69 13.83
N LEU A 100 7.97 -2.50 15.01
CA LEU A 100 8.41 -1.51 15.99
C LEU A 100 9.83 -1.81 16.51
N GLU A 101 10.10 -3.06 16.90
CA GLU A 101 11.42 -3.49 17.39
C GLU A 101 12.50 -3.30 16.31
N ARG A 102 12.17 -3.55 15.05
CA ARG A 102 13.12 -3.46 13.94
C ARG A 102 13.18 -2.08 13.31
N GLY A 103 12.40 -1.13 13.81
CA GLY A 103 12.44 0.27 13.40
C GLY A 103 11.91 0.54 12.00
N ILE A 104 11.10 -0.36 11.40
CA ILE A 104 10.39 -0.11 10.15
C ILE A 104 8.97 0.35 10.45
N ALA A 105 8.47 1.36 9.71
CA ALA A 105 7.08 1.75 9.82
C ALA A 105 6.16 0.76 9.08
N LEU A 106 4.95 0.54 9.61
CA LEU A 106 3.88 -0.18 8.93
C LEU A 106 2.66 0.72 8.80
N ILE A 107 2.06 0.73 7.61
CA ILE A 107 0.75 1.37 7.38
C ILE A 107 -0.21 0.26 6.96
N GLU A 108 -1.23 0.02 7.79
CA GLU A 108 -2.28 -0.94 7.49
C GLU A 108 -3.43 -0.26 6.76
N VAL A 109 -3.78 -0.81 5.60
CA VAL A 109 -4.91 -0.36 4.81
C VAL A 109 -6.01 -1.42 4.79
N SER A 110 -7.27 -1.00 4.69
CA SER A 110 -8.40 -1.92 4.51
C SER A 110 -8.24 -2.75 3.24
N HIS A 111 -8.67 -4.00 3.28
CA HIS A 111 -8.76 -4.85 2.08
C HIS A 111 -9.62 -4.19 0.99
N SER A 112 -10.64 -3.45 1.38
CA SER A 112 -11.54 -2.72 0.47
C SER A 112 -10.85 -1.64 -0.36
N VAL A 113 -9.59 -1.27 -0.07
CA VAL A 113 -8.77 -0.39 -0.91
C VAL A 113 -8.63 -0.92 -2.35
N GLU A 114 -8.81 -2.21 -2.56
CA GLU A 114 -8.79 -2.81 -3.89
C GLU A 114 -9.93 -2.33 -4.78
N SER A 115 -11.01 -1.82 -4.19
CA SER A 115 -12.13 -1.21 -4.93
C SER A 115 -11.71 -0.01 -5.78
N LEU A 116 -10.67 0.72 -5.37
CA LEU A 116 -10.12 1.84 -6.13
C LEU A 116 -9.55 1.43 -7.51
N PHE A 117 -9.23 0.14 -7.69
CA PHE A 117 -8.73 -0.36 -8.97
C PHE A 117 -9.80 -0.38 -10.07
N LYS A 118 -11.07 -0.47 -9.71
CA LYS A 118 -12.18 -0.61 -10.66
C LYS A 118 -12.30 0.57 -11.61
N GLU A 119 -12.24 1.78 -11.08
CA GLU A 119 -12.32 3.02 -11.88
C GLU A 119 -11.14 3.12 -12.84
N TYR A 120 -9.95 2.84 -12.34
CA TYR A 120 -8.73 2.81 -13.17
C TYR A 120 -8.82 1.76 -14.27
N LEU A 121 -9.30 0.55 -13.95
CA LEU A 121 -9.48 -0.53 -14.93
C LEU A 121 -10.55 -0.15 -15.97
N GLN A 122 -11.64 0.47 -15.54
CA GLN A 122 -12.68 0.95 -16.45
C GLN A 122 -12.11 1.92 -17.48
N GLU A 123 -11.33 2.90 -17.04
CA GLU A 123 -10.69 3.87 -17.95
C GLU A 123 -9.73 3.20 -18.94
N MET A 124 -8.92 2.25 -18.47
CA MET A 124 -8.02 1.51 -19.33
C MET A 124 -8.78 0.69 -20.38
N LEU A 125 -9.84 0.00 -19.97
CA LEU A 125 -10.66 -0.82 -20.89
C LEU A 125 -11.41 0.03 -21.90
N LYS A 126 -11.97 1.18 -21.51
CA LYS A 126 -12.61 2.12 -22.44
C LYS A 126 -11.63 2.65 -23.49
N LYS A 127 -10.38 2.91 -23.10
CA LYS A 127 -9.33 3.34 -24.04
C LYS A 127 -8.90 2.21 -24.99
N ALA A 128 -8.79 0.98 -24.49
CA ALA A 128 -8.37 -0.17 -25.27
C ALA A 128 -9.48 -0.68 -26.21
N PHE A 129 -10.73 -0.57 -25.80
CA PHE A 129 -11.91 -1.08 -26.50
C PHE A 129 -13.00 0.00 -26.61
N PRO A 130 -12.83 1.02 -27.48
CA PRO A 130 -13.72 2.18 -27.54
C PRO A 130 -15.18 1.86 -27.92
N THR A 131 -15.39 0.71 -28.57
CA THR A 131 -16.72 0.26 -29.00
C THR A 131 -17.45 -0.60 -27.96
N CYS A 132 -16.79 -0.96 -26.85
CA CYS A 132 -17.37 -1.75 -25.78
C CYS A 132 -17.91 -0.85 -24.68
N GLU A 133 -19.11 -1.18 -24.19
CA GLU A 133 -19.63 -0.60 -22.96
C GLU A 133 -18.93 -1.26 -21.76
N VAL A 134 -18.27 -0.46 -20.92
CA VAL A 134 -17.56 -0.93 -19.72
C VAL A 134 -18.25 -0.36 -18.50
N LEU A 135 -18.87 -1.23 -17.70
CA LEU A 135 -19.62 -0.88 -16.49
C LEU A 135 -18.83 -1.28 -15.24
N VAL A 136 -18.88 -0.44 -14.21
CA VAL A 136 -18.35 -0.74 -12.88
C VAL A 136 -19.48 -1.13 -11.95
N SER A 137 -19.35 -2.30 -11.27
CA SER A 137 -20.32 -2.74 -10.28
C SER A 137 -20.39 -1.76 -9.10
N GLN A 138 -21.59 -1.35 -8.75
CA GLN A 138 -21.87 -0.51 -7.57
C GLN A 138 -22.38 -1.32 -6.36
N LYS A 139 -22.42 -2.65 -6.48
CA LYS A 139 -23.01 -3.53 -5.45
C LYS A 139 -22.00 -3.95 -4.37
N GLU A 140 -20.72 -3.82 -4.65
CA GLU A 140 -19.64 -4.19 -3.72
C GLU A 140 -19.55 -3.20 -2.58
N LYS A 141 -19.55 -3.70 -1.36
CA LYS A 141 -19.41 -2.90 -0.14
C LYS A 141 -18.45 -3.62 0.80
N ASP A 142 -17.70 -2.86 1.59
CA ASP A 142 -16.93 -3.40 2.69
C ASP A 142 -17.87 -4.13 3.65
N PRO A 143 -17.64 -5.43 3.98
CA PRO A 143 -18.45 -6.15 4.95
C PRO A 143 -18.25 -5.60 6.38
N PHE A 144 -17.11 -4.97 6.65
CA PHE A 144 -16.82 -4.36 7.94
C PHE A 144 -17.44 -2.97 8.05
N LYS A 145 -18.01 -2.68 9.21
CA LYS A 145 -18.50 -1.35 9.56
C LYS A 145 -17.61 -0.77 10.65
N PRO A 146 -17.12 0.48 10.52
CA PRO A 146 -16.38 1.09 11.61
C PRO A 146 -17.30 1.25 12.83
N PHE A 147 -16.84 0.79 13.99
CA PHE A 147 -17.48 1.12 15.25
C PHE A 147 -16.96 2.51 15.69
N ARG A 148 -17.85 3.48 15.73
CA ARG A 148 -17.59 4.86 16.17
C ARG A 148 -18.28 5.13 17.48
#